data_337b0a2d22dc21ba47793f511286a670
#
_entry.id   337b0a2d22dc21ba47793f511286a670
#
_cell.length_a   1.000
_cell.length_b   1.000
_cell.length_c   1.000
_cell.angle_alpha   90.00
_cell.angle_beta   90.00
_cell.angle_gamma   90.00
#
_symmetry.space_group_name_H-M   'P 1'
#
loop_
_entity.id
_entity.type
_entity.pdbx_description
1 polymer ?
#
loop_
_entity_poly.entity_id
_entity_poly.type
_entity_poly.pdbx_seq_one_letter_code
_entity_poly.pdbx_strand_id
1 'polypeptide(L)'
;MNDSIDVKRHQMWQGAFVLVFAGVMTKILGAVYRVPFQNIVGDVGFYIYQQVYPFLGIAVMLSTSGFPVIISKLMNDYGEKNSGKILKIAALFLSSVGLILFILLYAGAVPIARFMGDIQLALLIQVAAFAFLLFPFAALLRGYFQGISYMLPSALSQISEQLLRVAVLLGLSFWIVKEGYSLYAAGAAAASGSLAGSMGALILLCLFWFKAKKVENKNSEQELDVVGTSAIVKKLLLYSVTICVSSLLLILIQLVDALNLYALLSYGLADEEAKRLKGIYDRGQPLIQLGTVFAVSIAASLVPYISKAVKENEMSLLKEKITSSLKLSLVIGTGASAGLICILEPVNMMLFRNTEGTAALQIFSCSIFFTSIAVTAAAVLQGAGNTVFPAISVCAGIAAKWILNSVLVPSCGIEGASLATVISFAAVAGLNLFRLWQKGWLKNLRSSIFPLLSSALLMSVVLFAYLSICSMVFPEAGRGIAAVESLSAVAIGGAVFIYCMMNMNIFTDEELNSVPFGSKLSKFKRRREQNGR
;
A
#
# COMPACT_ATOMS: atom_id res chain seq x y z
N MET A 1 -21.60 10.97 -33.47
CA MET A 1 -20.17 10.81 -33.20
C MET A 1 -19.80 11.28 -31.78
N ASN A 2 -20.40 12.33 -31.22
CA ASN A 2 -20.21 12.76 -29.81
C ASN A 2 -20.76 11.76 -28.79
N ASP A 3 -21.95 11.20 -29.00
CA ASP A 3 -22.57 10.26 -28.04
C ASP A 3 -21.75 8.98 -27.81
N SER A 4 -21.09 8.47 -28.84
CA SER A 4 -20.23 7.27 -28.71
C SER A 4 -18.94 7.55 -27.95
N ILE A 5 -18.43 8.79 -27.99
CA ILE A 5 -17.25 9.24 -27.25
C ILE A 5 -17.61 9.43 -25.76
N ASP A 6 -18.77 10.00 -25.49
CA ASP A 6 -19.24 10.21 -24.12
C ASP A 6 -19.60 8.89 -23.42
N VAL A 7 -20.19 7.92 -24.12
CA VAL A 7 -20.47 6.58 -23.59
C VAL A 7 -19.16 5.82 -23.28
N LYS A 8 -18.18 5.82 -24.18
CA LYS A 8 -16.86 5.22 -23.92
C LYS A 8 -16.12 5.90 -22.77
N ARG A 9 -16.22 7.22 -22.67
CA ARG A 9 -15.63 8.02 -21.59
C ARG A 9 -16.27 7.68 -20.24
N HIS A 10 -17.60 7.55 -20.19
CA HIS A 10 -18.35 7.19 -18.98
C HIS A 10 -18.01 5.76 -18.52
N GLN A 11 -17.92 4.80 -19.42
CA GLN A 11 -17.51 3.42 -19.14
C GLN A 11 -16.07 3.32 -18.62
N MET A 12 -15.15 4.12 -19.17
CA MET A 12 -13.76 4.18 -18.72
C MET A 12 -13.65 4.73 -17.28
N TRP A 13 -14.41 5.76 -16.92
CA TRP A 13 -14.46 6.31 -15.57
C TRP A 13 -15.07 5.34 -14.57
N GLN A 14 -16.15 4.65 -14.94
CA GLN A 14 -16.75 3.61 -14.09
C GLN A 14 -15.78 2.46 -13.86
N GLY A 15 -15.07 2.02 -14.90
CA GLY A 15 -14.06 0.96 -14.79
C GLY A 15 -12.89 1.34 -13.88
N ALA A 16 -12.36 2.56 -13.99
CA ALA A 16 -11.30 3.06 -13.13
C ALA A 16 -11.75 3.12 -11.66
N PHE A 17 -12.97 3.59 -11.40
CA PHE A 17 -13.54 3.62 -10.05
C PHE A 17 -13.67 2.21 -9.45
N VAL A 18 -14.14 1.24 -10.20
CA VAL A 18 -14.25 -0.16 -9.76
C VAL A 18 -12.89 -0.75 -9.38
N LEU A 19 -11.84 -0.45 -10.16
CA LEU A 19 -10.48 -0.92 -9.86
C LEU A 19 -9.90 -0.24 -8.59
N VAL A 20 -10.12 1.06 -8.42
CA VAL A 20 -9.69 1.79 -7.20
C VAL A 20 -10.44 1.25 -5.97
N PHE A 21 -11.75 1.04 -6.09
CA PHE A 21 -12.55 0.46 -5.01
C PHE A 21 -12.07 -0.95 -4.62
N ALA A 22 -11.82 -1.82 -5.62
CA ALA A 22 -11.24 -3.14 -5.38
C ALA A 22 -9.88 -3.04 -4.68
N GLY A 23 -9.02 -2.11 -5.10
CA GLY A 23 -7.73 -1.85 -4.47
C GLY A 23 -7.84 -1.39 -3.01
N VAL A 24 -8.81 -0.55 -2.67
CA VAL A 24 -9.10 -0.15 -1.28
C VAL A 24 -9.57 -1.34 -0.46
N MET A 25 -10.57 -2.08 -0.96
CA MET A 25 -11.14 -3.26 -0.28
C MET A 25 -10.07 -4.32 -0.02
N THR A 26 -9.21 -4.62 -0.99
CA THR A 26 -8.14 -5.62 -0.81
C THR A 26 -7.10 -5.18 0.22
N LYS A 27 -6.80 -3.87 0.31
CA LYS A 27 -5.89 -3.34 1.34
C LYS A 27 -6.50 -3.37 2.73
N ILE A 28 -7.78 -3.03 2.87
CA ILE A 28 -8.51 -3.13 4.15
C ILE A 28 -8.55 -4.59 4.60
N LEU A 29 -8.98 -5.51 3.73
CA LEU A 29 -8.96 -6.94 4.03
C LEU A 29 -7.55 -7.42 4.37
N GLY A 30 -6.53 -6.91 3.66
CA GLY A 30 -5.11 -7.21 3.88
C GLY A 30 -4.55 -6.73 5.22
N ALA A 31 -5.14 -5.70 5.82
CA ALA A 31 -4.78 -5.25 7.15
C ALA A 31 -5.60 -5.97 8.23
N VAL A 32 -6.91 -6.11 8.02
CA VAL A 32 -7.84 -6.62 9.01
C VAL A 32 -7.58 -8.09 9.34
N TYR A 33 -7.26 -8.97 8.37
CA TYR A 33 -7.04 -10.39 8.67
C TYR A 33 -5.82 -10.65 9.56
N ARG A 34 -4.86 -9.73 9.59
CA ARG A 34 -3.65 -9.88 10.41
C ARG A 34 -3.94 -9.89 11.90
N VAL A 35 -4.99 -9.20 12.32
CA VAL A 35 -5.43 -9.19 13.74
C VAL A 35 -5.93 -10.58 14.19
N PRO A 36 -6.95 -11.22 13.57
CA PRO A 36 -7.34 -12.56 13.94
C PRO A 36 -6.21 -13.57 13.75
N PHE A 37 -5.35 -13.42 12.73
CA PHE A 37 -4.20 -14.29 12.55
C PHE A 37 -3.23 -14.20 13.74
N GLN A 38 -2.83 -12.99 14.17
CA GLN A 38 -1.97 -12.80 15.33
C GLN A 38 -2.63 -13.36 16.62
N ASN A 39 -3.94 -13.18 16.79
CA ASN A 39 -4.66 -13.75 17.94
C ASN A 39 -4.71 -15.30 17.95
N ILE A 40 -4.54 -15.95 16.79
CA ILE A 40 -4.47 -17.41 16.64
C ILE A 40 -3.03 -17.91 16.93
N VAL A 41 -2.02 -17.28 16.33
CA VAL A 41 -0.64 -17.80 16.35
C VAL A 41 0.27 -17.13 17.39
N GLY A 42 -0.21 -16.07 18.07
CA GLY A 42 0.59 -15.26 18.98
C GLY A 42 1.66 -14.41 18.28
N ASP A 43 2.47 -13.70 19.06
CA ASP A 43 3.48 -12.78 18.50
C ASP A 43 4.61 -13.51 17.79
N VAL A 44 5.05 -14.65 18.31
CA VAL A 44 6.10 -15.44 17.67
C VAL A 44 5.61 -16.04 16.34
N GLY A 45 4.39 -16.56 16.27
CA GLY A 45 3.82 -17.05 15.01
C GLY A 45 3.58 -15.91 14.02
N PHE A 46 3.19 -14.74 14.51
CA PHE A 46 3.04 -13.54 13.69
C PHE A 46 4.38 -13.08 13.12
N TYR A 47 5.45 -13.06 13.93
CA TYR A 47 6.83 -12.86 13.49
C TYR A 47 7.19 -13.79 12.33
N ILE A 48 7.01 -15.12 12.51
CA ILE A 48 7.39 -16.13 11.51
C ILE A 48 6.76 -15.81 10.14
N TYR A 49 5.46 -15.50 10.12
CA TYR A 49 4.76 -15.16 8.88
C TYR A 49 5.23 -13.82 8.29
N GLN A 50 5.38 -12.80 9.15
CA GLN A 50 5.77 -11.45 8.71
C GLN A 50 7.20 -11.37 8.16
N GLN A 51 8.09 -12.27 8.59
CA GLN A 51 9.45 -12.41 8.02
C GLN A 51 9.40 -12.81 6.54
N VAL A 52 8.44 -13.61 6.14
CA VAL A 52 8.33 -14.10 4.75
C VAL A 52 7.34 -13.30 3.93
N TYR A 53 6.42 -12.58 4.57
CA TYR A 53 5.40 -11.78 3.92
C TYR A 53 5.94 -10.78 2.86
N PRO A 54 7.10 -10.10 3.01
CA PRO A 54 7.61 -9.20 1.99
C PRO A 54 7.87 -9.88 0.65
N PHE A 55 8.34 -11.12 0.63
CA PHE A 55 8.53 -11.87 -0.62
C PHE A 55 7.20 -12.12 -1.32
N LEU A 56 6.17 -12.56 -0.58
CA LEU A 56 4.80 -12.71 -1.09
C LEU A 56 4.22 -11.36 -1.54
N GLY A 57 4.44 -10.32 -0.77
CA GLY A 57 3.99 -8.96 -1.05
C GLY A 57 4.58 -8.41 -2.36
N ILE A 58 5.86 -8.68 -2.64
CA ILE A 58 6.50 -8.33 -3.92
C ILE A 58 5.76 -9.00 -5.09
N ALA A 59 5.54 -10.32 -5.03
CA ALA A 59 4.86 -11.04 -6.10
C ALA A 59 3.43 -10.49 -6.35
N VAL A 60 2.69 -10.22 -5.26
CA VAL A 60 1.34 -9.63 -5.34
C VAL A 60 1.37 -8.23 -5.94
N MET A 61 2.27 -7.35 -5.51
CA MET A 61 2.37 -5.99 -6.04
C MET A 61 2.81 -5.97 -7.50
N LEU A 62 3.71 -6.86 -7.91
CA LEU A 62 4.10 -7.03 -9.30
C LEU A 62 2.93 -7.48 -10.16
N SER A 63 2.05 -8.36 -9.63
CA SER A 63 0.88 -8.86 -10.34
C SER A 63 -0.33 -7.92 -10.36
N THR A 64 -0.39 -6.94 -9.46
CA THR A 64 -1.57 -6.04 -9.31
C THR A 64 -1.32 -4.61 -9.78
N SER A 65 -0.19 -4.01 -9.40
CA SER A 65 0.10 -2.59 -9.58
C SER A 65 1.37 -2.31 -10.40
N GLY A 66 2.27 -3.28 -10.54
CA GLY A 66 3.50 -3.13 -11.30
C GLY A 66 3.28 -3.38 -12.79
N PHE A 67 3.39 -4.64 -13.20
CA PHE A 67 3.34 -5.03 -14.61
C PHE A 67 2.01 -4.80 -15.33
N PRO A 68 0.82 -4.91 -14.71
CA PRO A 68 -0.42 -4.60 -15.40
C PRO A 68 -0.47 -3.17 -15.94
N VAL A 69 0.02 -2.20 -15.15
CA VAL A 69 0.10 -0.80 -15.57
C VAL A 69 1.08 -0.62 -16.75
N ILE A 70 2.22 -1.33 -16.73
CA ILE A 70 3.21 -1.29 -17.81
C ILE A 70 2.64 -1.86 -19.11
N ILE A 71 2.00 -3.03 -19.03
CA ILE A 71 1.40 -3.70 -20.21
C ILE A 71 0.28 -2.83 -20.79
N SER A 72 -0.63 -2.34 -19.94
CA SER A 72 -1.71 -1.44 -20.35
C SER A 72 -1.16 -0.18 -21.04
N LYS A 73 -0.09 0.42 -20.48
CA LYS A 73 0.57 1.59 -21.08
C LYS A 73 1.18 1.26 -22.44
N LEU A 74 1.85 0.12 -22.60
CA LEU A 74 2.43 -0.29 -23.88
C LEU A 74 1.34 -0.56 -24.93
N MET A 75 0.22 -1.18 -24.54
CA MET A 75 -0.92 -1.39 -25.44
C MET A 75 -1.51 -0.06 -25.91
N ASN A 76 -1.61 0.94 -25.02
CA ASN A 76 -2.09 2.27 -25.37
C ASN A 76 -1.08 3.06 -26.24
N ASP A 77 0.24 2.92 -25.97
CA ASP A 77 1.30 3.61 -26.72
C ASP A 77 1.43 3.09 -28.16
N TYR A 78 1.25 1.78 -28.38
CA TYR A 78 1.48 1.12 -29.68
C TYR A 78 0.19 0.71 -30.40
N GLY A 79 -0.98 0.92 -29.78
CA GLY A 79 -2.30 0.65 -30.35
C GLY A 79 -2.73 -0.82 -30.26
N GLU A 80 -4.04 -1.04 -30.40
CA GLU A 80 -4.68 -2.37 -30.26
C GLU A 80 -4.16 -3.39 -31.28
N LYS A 81 -3.77 -2.97 -32.49
CA LYS A 81 -3.24 -3.83 -33.56
C LYS A 81 -1.97 -4.59 -33.14
N ASN A 82 -1.14 -3.99 -32.25
CA ASN A 82 0.08 -4.61 -31.76
C ASN A 82 -0.11 -5.40 -30.45
N SER A 83 -1.32 -5.49 -29.91
CA SER A 83 -1.63 -6.12 -28.61
C SER A 83 -1.13 -7.56 -28.53
N GLY A 84 -1.35 -8.37 -29.57
CA GLY A 84 -0.90 -9.76 -29.62
C GLY A 84 0.63 -9.90 -29.54
N LYS A 85 1.38 -9.02 -30.22
CA LYS A 85 2.85 -9.00 -30.19
C LYS A 85 3.35 -8.54 -28.82
N ILE A 86 2.75 -7.47 -28.27
CA ILE A 86 3.09 -6.95 -26.93
C ILE A 86 2.87 -8.02 -25.88
N LEU A 87 1.72 -8.72 -25.90
CA LEU A 87 1.39 -9.77 -24.94
C LEU A 87 2.36 -10.96 -25.03
N LYS A 88 2.75 -11.39 -26.24
CA LYS A 88 3.74 -12.47 -26.41
C LYS A 88 5.11 -12.08 -25.83
N ILE A 89 5.59 -10.87 -26.12
CA ILE A 89 6.87 -10.37 -25.60
C ILE A 89 6.79 -10.20 -24.09
N ALA A 90 5.71 -9.61 -23.57
CA ALA A 90 5.50 -9.44 -22.14
C ALA A 90 5.38 -10.79 -21.42
N ALA A 91 4.69 -11.78 -22.00
CA ALA A 91 4.59 -13.15 -21.45
C ALA A 91 5.96 -13.79 -21.29
N LEU A 92 6.79 -13.75 -22.36
CA LEU A 92 8.14 -14.30 -22.30
C LEU A 92 9.01 -13.57 -21.26
N PHE A 93 8.99 -12.25 -21.29
CA PHE A 93 9.76 -11.41 -20.35
C PHE A 93 9.36 -11.67 -18.89
N LEU A 94 8.05 -11.61 -18.59
CA LEU A 94 7.55 -11.81 -17.22
C LEU A 94 7.79 -13.24 -16.73
N SER A 95 7.60 -14.24 -17.58
CA SER A 95 7.87 -15.64 -17.23
C SER A 95 9.35 -15.86 -16.95
N SER A 96 10.25 -15.22 -17.72
CA SER A 96 11.70 -15.28 -17.48
C SER A 96 12.06 -14.62 -16.16
N VAL A 97 11.53 -13.42 -15.86
CA VAL A 97 11.74 -12.73 -14.58
C VAL A 97 11.19 -13.56 -13.43
N GLY A 98 9.98 -14.10 -13.57
CA GLY A 98 9.34 -14.94 -12.55
C GLY A 98 10.15 -16.20 -12.25
N LEU A 99 10.64 -16.88 -13.30
CA LEU A 99 11.47 -18.07 -13.15
C LEU A 99 12.81 -17.77 -12.47
N ILE A 100 13.47 -16.68 -12.86
CA ILE A 100 14.73 -16.24 -12.23
C ILE A 100 14.50 -15.96 -10.74
N LEU A 101 13.46 -15.19 -10.40
CA LEU A 101 13.15 -14.87 -9.01
C LEU A 101 12.75 -16.11 -8.21
N PHE A 102 12.00 -17.04 -8.81
CA PHE A 102 11.69 -18.34 -8.21
C PHE A 102 12.97 -19.13 -7.87
N ILE A 103 13.87 -19.30 -8.87
CA ILE A 103 15.11 -20.04 -8.67
C ILE A 103 15.99 -19.38 -7.60
N LEU A 104 16.15 -18.06 -7.64
CA LEU A 104 16.93 -17.31 -6.66
C LEU A 104 16.39 -17.46 -5.24
N LEU A 105 15.07 -17.40 -5.05
CA LEU A 105 14.45 -17.55 -3.73
C LEU A 105 14.40 -19.01 -3.28
N TYR A 106 14.06 -19.94 -4.17
CA TYR A 106 13.94 -21.36 -3.82
C TYR A 106 15.30 -21.99 -3.49
N ALA A 107 16.28 -21.80 -4.36
CA ALA A 107 17.65 -22.27 -4.13
C ALA A 107 18.38 -21.44 -3.05
N GLY A 108 18.08 -20.15 -2.98
CA GLY A 108 18.63 -19.23 -1.98
C GLY A 108 17.92 -19.25 -0.62
N ALA A 109 16.88 -20.07 -0.42
CA ALA A 109 16.07 -20.04 0.80
C ALA A 109 16.89 -20.27 2.08
N VAL A 110 17.80 -21.26 2.08
CA VAL A 110 18.66 -21.57 3.24
C VAL A 110 19.65 -20.43 3.54
N PRO A 111 20.45 -19.94 2.58
CA PRO A 111 21.33 -18.80 2.84
C PRO A 111 20.56 -17.51 3.23
N ILE A 112 19.40 -17.25 2.64
CA ILE A 112 18.55 -16.10 3.02
C ILE A 112 18.06 -16.26 4.46
N ALA A 113 17.49 -17.40 4.82
CA ALA A 113 17.01 -17.69 6.17
C ALA A 113 18.14 -17.57 7.21
N ARG A 114 19.33 -18.08 6.89
CA ARG A 114 20.53 -17.94 7.73
C ARG A 114 20.95 -16.47 7.89
N PHE A 115 20.89 -15.69 6.80
CA PHE A 115 21.18 -14.25 6.84
C PHE A 115 20.16 -13.49 7.68
N MET A 116 18.88 -13.90 7.66
CA MET A 116 17.81 -13.35 8.50
C MET A 116 17.95 -13.77 9.98
N GLY A 117 18.86 -14.67 10.30
CA GLY A 117 19.13 -15.17 11.66
C GLY A 117 18.26 -16.36 12.09
N ASP A 118 17.31 -16.80 11.29
CA ASP A 118 16.39 -17.90 11.62
C ASP A 118 16.29 -18.92 10.47
N ILE A 119 17.07 -20.00 10.57
CA ILE A 119 17.15 -21.02 9.52
C ILE A 119 15.84 -21.76 9.27
N GLN A 120 14.93 -21.80 10.27
CA GLN A 120 13.64 -22.48 10.14
C GLN A 120 12.69 -21.76 9.16
N LEU A 121 12.97 -20.49 8.81
CA LEU A 121 12.25 -19.75 7.78
C LEU A 121 12.51 -20.29 6.36
N ALA A 122 13.52 -21.12 6.14
CA ALA A 122 13.89 -21.62 4.81
C ALA A 122 12.71 -22.30 4.09
N LEU A 123 11.95 -23.15 4.80
CA LEU A 123 10.76 -23.80 4.23
C LEU A 123 9.69 -22.77 3.79
N LEU A 124 9.46 -21.74 4.61
CA LEU A 124 8.47 -20.69 4.30
C LEU A 124 8.91 -19.87 3.09
N ILE A 125 10.22 -19.58 2.98
CA ILE A 125 10.79 -18.85 1.82
C ILE A 125 10.63 -19.70 0.56
N GLN A 126 10.86 -21.02 0.63
CA GLN A 126 10.62 -21.93 -0.49
C GLN A 126 9.15 -21.94 -0.91
N VAL A 127 8.20 -22.00 0.03
CA VAL A 127 6.77 -21.90 -0.27
C VAL A 127 6.45 -20.55 -0.92
N ALA A 128 6.98 -19.45 -0.36
CA ALA A 128 6.74 -18.11 -0.94
C ALA A 128 7.33 -17.96 -2.35
N ALA A 129 8.42 -18.66 -2.68
CA ALA A 129 9.03 -18.62 -4.00
C ALA A 129 8.04 -19.00 -5.12
N PHE A 130 7.12 -19.95 -4.87
CA PHE A 130 6.13 -20.38 -5.87
C PHE A 130 5.20 -19.23 -6.32
N ALA A 131 5.01 -18.18 -5.51
CA ALA A 131 4.25 -17.01 -5.92
C ALA A 131 4.87 -16.31 -7.15
N PHE A 132 6.20 -16.43 -7.32
CA PHE A 132 6.91 -15.87 -8.48
C PHE A 132 6.69 -16.64 -9.78
N LEU A 133 6.22 -17.87 -9.73
CA LEU A 133 5.78 -18.61 -10.92
C LEU A 133 4.36 -18.22 -11.34
N LEU A 134 3.52 -17.76 -10.40
CA LEU A 134 2.12 -17.45 -10.66
C LEU A 134 1.91 -15.99 -11.10
N PHE A 135 2.70 -15.04 -10.55
CA PHE A 135 2.48 -13.61 -10.80
C PHE A 135 2.57 -13.22 -12.29
N PRO A 136 3.42 -13.80 -13.15
CA PRO A 136 3.53 -13.39 -14.55
C PRO A 136 2.20 -13.53 -15.30
N PHE A 137 1.51 -14.63 -15.08
CA PHE A 137 0.23 -14.91 -15.76
C PHE A 137 -0.88 -13.98 -15.29
N ALA A 138 -0.96 -13.73 -13.97
CA ALA A 138 -1.92 -12.79 -13.41
C ALA A 138 -1.65 -11.36 -13.88
N ALA A 139 -0.38 -10.94 -13.90
CA ALA A 139 0.04 -9.63 -14.38
C ALA A 139 -0.29 -9.42 -15.85
N LEU A 140 -0.03 -10.45 -16.69
CA LEU A 140 -0.30 -10.40 -18.12
C LEU A 140 -1.79 -10.22 -18.42
N LEU A 141 -2.64 -11.06 -17.81
CA LEU A 141 -4.08 -11.01 -18.02
C LEU A 141 -4.71 -9.72 -17.48
N ARG A 142 -4.31 -9.29 -16.29
CA ARG A 142 -4.74 -7.99 -15.74
C ARG A 142 -4.30 -6.83 -16.63
N GLY A 143 -3.06 -6.86 -17.12
CA GLY A 143 -2.53 -5.84 -18.02
C GLY A 143 -3.28 -5.78 -19.35
N TYR A 144 -3.63 -6.92 -19.91
CA TYR A 144 -4.47 -7.01 -21.10
C TYR A 144 -5.84 -6.36 -20.88
N PHE A 145 -6.58 -6.81 -19.84
CA PHE A 145 -7.90 -6.27 -19.55
C PHE A 145 -7.88 -4.76 -19.26
N GLN A 146 -6.86 -4.27 -18.55
CA GLN A 146 -6.66 -2.84 -18.33
C GLN A 146 -6.32 -2.10 -19.63
N GLY A 147 -5.52 -2.73 -20.51
CA GLY A 147 -5.14 -2.17 -21.82
C GLY A 147 -6.33 -1.95 -22.75
N ILE A 148 -7.29 -2.87 -22.76
CA ILE A 148 -8.56 -2.73 -23.50
C ILE A 148 -9.64 -1.93 -22.74
N SER A 149 -9.28 -1.27 -21.63
CA SER A 149 -10.18 -0.49 -20.77
C SER A 149 -11.31 -1.29 -20.10
N TYR A 150 -11.19 -2.62 -20.03
CA TYR A 150 -12.14 -3.51 -19.34
C TYR A 150 -11.62 -3.88 -17.95
N MET A 151 -11.89 -3.01 -16.95
CA MET A 151 -11.27 -3.10 -15.62
C MET A 151 -11.92 -4.15 -14.69
N LEU A 152 -13.16 -4.59 -14.98
CA LEU A 152 -13.91 -5.49 -14.11
C LEU A 152 -13.20 -6.82 -13.81
N PRO A 153 -12.60 -7.55 -14.78
CA PRO A 153 -11.89 -8.78 -14.50
C PRO A 153 -10.69 -8.57 -13.57
N SER A 154 -9.95 -7.47 -13.76
CA SER A 154 -8.83 -7.10 -12.89
C SER A 154 -9.30 -6.85 -11.46
N ALA A 155 -10.37 -6.10 -11.27
CA ALA A 155 -10.94 -5.78 -9.96
C ALA A 155 -11.45 -7.04 -9.23
N LEU A 156 -12.26 -7.85 -9.90
CA LEU A 156 -12.80 -9.10 -9.33
C LEU A 156 -11.70 -10.09 -8.99
N SER A 157 -10.66 -10.20 -9.84
CA SER A 157 -9.53 -11.08 -9.58
C SER A 157 -8.75 -10.67 -8.33
N GLN A 158 -8.59 -9.37 -8.05
CA GLN A 158 -7.92 -8.88 -6.85
C GLN A 158 -8.74 -9.17 -5.59
N ILE A 159 -10.06 -8.97 -5.64
CA ILE A 159 -10.95 -9.26 -4.51
C ILE A 159 -10.96 -10.77 -4.23
N SER A 160 -11.13 -11.60 -5.27
CA SER A 160 -11.11 -13.06 -5.16
C SER A 160 -9.77 -13.57 -4.60
N GLU A 161 -8.64 -13.04 -5.09
CA GLU A 161 -7.31 -13.36 -4.58
C GLU A 161 -7.22 -13.12 -3.08
N GLN A 162 -7.68 -11.95 -2.62
CA GLN A 162 -7.59 -11.58 -1.23
C GLN A 162 -8.53 -12.39 -0.33
N LEU A 163 -9.76 -12.65 -0.78
CA LEU A 163 -10.72 -13.46 -0.03
C LEU A 163 -10.23 -14.91 0.15
N LEU A 164 -9.77 -15.54 -0.94
CA LEU A 164 -9.23 -16.90 -0.88
C LEU A 164 -7.96 -16.97 -0.01
N ARG A 165 -7.06 -15.98 -0.16
CA ARG A 165 -5.87 -15.87 0.69
C ARG A 165 -6.25 -15.85 2.15
N VAL A 166 -7.17 -14.97 2.55
CA VAL A 166 -7.59 -14.80 3.95
C VAL A 166 -8.26 -16.07 4.46
N ALA A 167 -9.15 -16.68 3.68
CA ALA A 167 -9.86 -17.89 4.08
C ALA A 167 -8.89 -19.07 4.31
N VAL A 168 -7.97 -19.30 3.37
CA VAL A 168 -7.00 -20.41 3.48
C VAL A 168 -5.99 -20.12 4.59
N LEU A 169 -5.46 -18.89 4.68
CA LEU A 169 -4.50 -18.48 5.70
C LEU A 169 -5.09 -18.69 7.11
N LEU A 170 -6.26 -18.12 7.38
CA LEU A 170 -6.88 -18.25 8.72
C LEU A 170 -7.33 -19.68 9.01
N GLY A 171 -7.96 -20.34 8.04
CA GLY A 171 -8.46 -21.71 8.21
C GLY A 171 -7.37 -22.73 8.48
N LEU A 172 -6.32 -22.74 7.65
CA LEU A 172 -5.21 -23.68 7.83
C LEU A 172 -4.38 -23.36 9.08
N SER A 173 -4.10 -22.07 9.36
CA SER A 173 -3.34 -21.72 10.56
C SER A 173 -4.11 -22.08 11.84
N PHE A 174 -5.41 -21.83 11.88
CA PHE A 174 -6.23 -22.24 13.01
C PHE A 174 -6.22 -23.77 13.22
N TRP A 175 -6.38 -24.54 12.14
CA TRP A 175 -6.36 -25.99 12.20
C TRP A 175 -5.01 -26.52 12.71
N ILE A 176 -3.89 -26.01 12.15
CA ILE A 176 -2.52 -26.43 12.50
C ILE A 176 -2.20 -26.13 13.97
N VAL A 177 -2.55 -24.93 14.45
CA VAL A 177 -2.33 -24.57 15.87
C VAL A 177 -3.21 -25.41 16.80
N LYS A 178 -4.47 -25.68 16.43
CA LYS A 178 -5.37 -26.52 17.20
C LYS A 178 -4.88 -27.96 17.36
N GLU A 179 -4.27 -28.53 16.30
CA GLU A 179 -3.70 -29.89 16.32
C GLU A 179 -2.32 -29.94 17.02
N GLY A 180 -1.80 -28.81 17.52
CA GLY A 180 -0.53 -28.76 18.26
C GLY A 180 0.74 -28.83 17.39
N TYR A 181 0.65 -28.60 16.08
CA TYR A 181 1.81 -28.50 15.22
C TYR A 181 2.64 -27.24 15.49
N SER A 182 3.87 -27.18 14.98
CA SER A 182 4.79 -26.06 15.17
C SER A 182 4.25 -24.74 14.56
N LEU A 183 4.63 -23.60 15.15
CA LEU A 183 4.31 -22.29 14.62
C LEU A 183 4.92 -22.04 13.23
N TYR A 184 6.03 -22.70 12.89
CA TYR A 184 6.61 -22.66 11.55
C TYR A 184 5.73 -23.39 10.52
N ALA A 185 5.10 -24.50 10.91
CA ALA A 185 4.10 -25.16 10.06
C ALA A 185 2.87 -24.27 9.84
N ALA A 186 2.41 -23.56 10.87
CA ALA A 186 1.32 -22.59 10.76
C ALA A 186 1.71 -21.41 9.85
N GLY A 187 2.95 -20.94 9.94
CA GLY A 187 3.49 -19.89 9.07
C GLY A 187 3.60 -20.34 7.61
N ALA A 188 4.03 -21.57 7.33
CA ALA A 188 4.09 -22.14 5.99
C ALA A 188 2.67 -22.30 5.40
N ALA A 189 1.72 -22.74 6.19
CA ALA A 189 0.31 -22.79 5.80
C ALA A 189 -0.28 -21.41 5.50
N ALA A 190 0.05 -20.42 6.33
CA ALA A 190 -0.33 -19.03 6.07
C ALA A 190 0.26 -18.51 4.75
N ALA A 191 1.52 -18.83 4.44
CA ALA A 191 2.15 -18.48 3.16
C ALA A 191 1.46 -19.17 1.97
N SER A 192 1.03 -20.43 2.11
CA SER A 192 0.29 -21.15 1.06
C SER A 192 -1.06 -20.52 0.74
N GLY A 193 -1.66 -19.80 1.68
CA GLY A 193 -2.87 -19.00 1.45
C GLY A 193 -2.68 -17.98 0.33
N SER A 194 -1.48 -17.38 0.20
CA SER A 194 -1.17 -16.48 -0.91
C SER A 194 -1.12 -17.19 -2.26
N LEU A 195 -0.63 -18.42 -2.30
CA LEU A 195 -0.62 -19.25 -3.51
C LEU A 195 -2.05 -19.62 -3.93
N ALA A 196 -2.87 -20.07 -2.98
CA ALA A 196 -4.28 -20.39 -3.22
C ALA A 196 -5.05 -19.16 -3.74
N GLY A 197 -4.82 -17.99 -3.15
CA GLY A 197 -5.38 -16.73 -3.63
C GLY A 197 -4.99 -16.42 -5.07
N SER A 198 -3.70 -16.49 -5.39
CA SER A 198 -3.19 -16.22 -6.74
C SER A 198 -3.72 -17.23 -7.76
N MET A 199 -3.85 -18.50 -7.41
CA MET A 199 -4.47 -19.52 -8.26
C MET A 199 -5.94 -19.20 -8.54
N GLY A 200 -6.72 -18.83 -7.50
CA GLY A 200 -8.11 -18.43 -7.66
C GLY A 200 -8.28 -17.21 -8.57
N ALA A 201 -7.40 -16.21 -8.41
CA ALA A 201 -7.37 -15.06 -9.31
C ALA A 201 -7.08 -15.45 -10.76
N LEU A 202 -6.12 -16.35 -10.98
CA LEU A 202 -5.80 -16.87 -12.32
C LEU A 202 -6.96 -17.60 -12.96
N ILE A 203 -7.62 -18.49 -12.22
CA ILE A 203 -8.80 -19.21 -12.71
C ILE A 203 -9.86 -18.21 -13.17
N LEU A 204 -10.16 -17.21 -12.33
CA LEU A 204 -11.15 -16.18 -12.67
C LEU A 204 -10.74 -15.37 -13.91
N LEU A 205 -9.48 -14.94 -14.00
CA LEU A 205 -8.97 -14.21 -15.17
C LEU A 205 -9.02 -15.05 -16.45
N CYS A 206 -8.69 -16.35 -16.38
CA CYS A 206 -8.79 -17.26 -17.51
C CYS A 206 -10.24 -17.43 -17.97
N LEU A 207 -11.21 -17.55 -17.05
CA LEU A 207 -12.63 -17.61 -17.40
C LEU A 207 -13.09 -16.37 -18.18
N PHE A 208 -12.66 -15.18 -17.76
CA PHE A 208 -12.93 -13.94 -18.50
C PHE A 208 -12.21 -13.90 -19.85
N TRP A 209 -10.96 -14.39 -19.91
CA TRP A 209 -10.18 -14.46 -21.15
C TRP A 209 -10.86 -15.33 -22.20
N PHE A 210 -11.30 -16.55 -21.85
CA PHE A 210 -12.00 -17.45 -22.77
C PHE A 210 -13.34 -16.87 -23.24
N LYS A 211 -14.06 -16.16 -22.37
CA LYS A 211 -15.28 -15.45 -22.74
C LYS A 211 -15.01 -14.31 -23.75
N ALA A 212 -13.99 -13.51 -23.51
CA ALA A 212 -13.63 -12.39 -24.38
C ALA A 212 -13.18 -12.88 -25.77
N LYS A 213 -12.32 -13.90 -25.82
CA LYS A 213 -11.80 -14.45 -27.07
C LYS A 213 -12.89 -15.05 -27.96
N LYS A 214 -13.98 -15.57 -27.37
CA LYS A 214 -15.12 -16.12 -28.15
C LYS A 214 -15.87 -15.02 -28.92
N VAL A 215 -15.79 -13.76 -28.47
CA VAL A 215 -16.44 -12.61 -29.11
C VAL A 215 -15.54 -11.98 -30.20
N GLU A 216 -14.22 -12.01 -30.01
CA GLU A 216 -13.23 -11.35 -30.90
C GLU A 216 -12.95 -12.11 -32.22
N ASN A 217 -13.27 -13.40 -32.30
CA ASN A 217 -12.92 -14.30 -33.42
C ASN A 217 -13.66 -14.01 -34.76
N LYS A 218 -14.33 -12.85 -34.90
CA LYS A 218 -15.10 -12.52 -36.11
C LYS A 218 -14.52 -11.45 -37.05
N ASN A 219 -13.50 -10.68 -36.62
CA ASN A 219 -13.03 -9.55 -37.45
C ASN A 219 -11.58 -9.15 -37.21
N SER A 220 -10.57 -9.84 -37.65
CA SER A 220 -9.22 -9.24 -37.72
C SER A 220 -8.22 -10.01 -38.57
N GLU A 221 -8.31 -9.88 -39.88
CA GLU A 221 -7.14 -9.85 -40.74
C GLU A 221 -6.80 -8.36 -40.96
N GLN A 222 -5.84 -7.80 -40.26
CA GLN A 222 -5.34 -6.45 -40.51
C GLN A 222 -3.81 -6.41 -40.39
N GLU A 223 -3.18 -5.83 -41.41
CA GLU A 223 -1.75 -5.64 -41.57
C GLU A 223 -1.08 -5.12 -40.29
N LEU A 224 0.01 -5.79 -39.90
CA LEU A 224 0.83 -5.50 -38.74
C LEU A 224 1.69 -4.25 -39.03
N ASP A 225 1.42 -3.17 -38.34
CA ASP A 225 2.35 -2.06 -38.25
C ASP A 225 3.58 -2.54 -37.43
N VAL A 226 4.76 -2.58 -38.06
CA VAL A 226 5.92 -3.32 -37.53
C VAL A 226 6.65 -2.52 -36.46
N VAL A 227 6.10 -2.51 -35.25
CA VAL A 227 6.88 -2.04 -34.10
C VAL A 227 8.02 -3.02 -33.81
N GLY A 228 9.26 -2.53 -33.77
CA GLY A 228 10.43 -3.35 -33.48
C GLY A 228 10.37 -4.01 -32.10
N THR A 229 10.61 -5.31 -32.02
CA THR A 229 10.66 -6.08 -30.77
C THR A 229 11.60 -5.46 -29.73
N SER A 230 12.76 -4.94 -30.18
CA SER A 230 13.76 -4.28 -29.35
C SER A 230 13.20 -3.05 -28.63
N ALA A 231 12.37 -2.24 -29.30
CA ALA A 231 11.75 -1.06 -28.70
C ALA A 231 10.79 -1.42 -27.56
N ILE A 232 9.98 -2.49 -27.74
CA ILE A 232 9.08 -2.98 -26.70
C ILE A 232 9.87 -3.51 -25.50
N VAL A 233 10.91 -4.33 -25.74
CA VAL A 233 11.76 -4.88 -24.67
C VAL A 233 12.47 -3.78 -23.89
N LYS A 234 13.06 -2.77 -24.57
CA LYS A 234 13.71 -1.64 -23.90
C LYS A 234 12.77 -0.84 -23.00
N LYS A 235 11.54 -0.58 -23.46
CA LYS A 235 10.51 0.08 -22.63
C LYS A 235 10.05 -0.81 -21.48
N LEU A 236 9.86 -2.11 -21.69
CA LEU A 236 9.54 -3.06 -20.63
C LEU A 236 10.60 -3.04 -19.53
N LEU A 237 11.89 -3.16 -19.88
CA LEU A 237 12.98 -3.11 -18.92
C LEU A 237 13.00 -1.79 -18.13
N LEU A 238 12.93 -0.65 -18.81
CA LEU A 238 12.97 0.66 -18.16
C LEU A 238 11.78 0.85 -17.20
N TYR A 239 10.57 0.55 -17.65
CA TYR A 239 9.37 0.71 -16.83
C TYR A 239 9.32 -0.32 -15.70
N SER A 240 9.83 -1.56 -15.92
CA SER A 240 9.89 -2.58 -14.86
C SER A 240 10.74 -2.11 -13.69
N VAL A 241 11.92 -1.55 -13.94
CA VAL A 241 12.77 -1.05 -12.86
C VAL A 241 12.12 0.17 -12.19
N THR A 242 11.68 1.16 -12.96
CA THR A 242 11.27 2.44 -12.40
C THR A 242 9.88 2.41 -11.75
N ILE A 243 8.89 1.81 -12.41
CA ILE A 243 7.51 1.75 -11.90
C ILE A 243 7.39 0.71 -10.80
N CYS A 244 7.96 -0.50 -10.98
CA CYS A 244 7.85 -1.55 -9.97
C CYS A 244 8.57 -1.16 -8.67
N VAL A 245 9.80 -0.64 -8.71
CA VAL A 245 10.51 -0.21 -7.50
C VAL A 245 9.73 0.87 -6.77
N SER A 246 9.21 1.86 -7.48
CA SER A 246 8.41 2.93 -6.85
C SER A 246 7.11 2.40 -6.22
N SER A 247 6.45 1.43 -6.86
CA SER A 247 5.20 0.82 -6.36
C SER A 247 5.44 -0.07 -5.13
N LEU A 248 6.65 -0.58 -4.98
CA LEU A 248 7.05 -1.50 -3.91
C LEU A 248 7.55 -0.78 -2.64
N LEU A 249 7.52 0.56 -2.57
CA LEU A 249 8.09 1.36 -1.45
C LEU A 249 7.80 0.74 -0.08
N LEU A 250 6.53 0.52 0.26
CA LEU A 250 6.13 -0.02 1.57
C LEU A 250 6.71 -1.42 1.82
N ILE A 251 6.63 -2.28 0.81
CA ILE A 251 7.09 -3.67 0.91
C ILE A 251 8.61 -3.76 0.99
N LEU A 252 9.33 -2.88 0.27
CA LEU A 252 10.79 -2.88 0.30
C LEU A 252 11.34 -2.35 1.63
N ILE A 253 10.70 -1.36 2.24
CA ILE A 253 11.05 -0.92 3.61
C ILE A 253 10.77 -2.06 4.61
N GLN A 254 9.65 -2.77 4.49
CA GLN A 254 9.33 -3.94 5.31
C GLN A 254 10.30 -5.10 5.07
N LEU A 255 10.78 -5.28 3.84
CA LEU A 255 11.78 -6.31 3.51
C LEU A 255 13.10 -6.05 4.26
N VAL A 256 13.53 -4.80 4.42
CA VAL A 256 14.72 -4.48 5.24
C VAL A 256 14.54 -4.95 6.67
N ASP A 257 13.37 -4.69 7.27
CA ASP A 257 13.07 -5.18 8.62
C ASP A 257 13.04 -6.71 8.72
N ALA A 258 12.52 -7.38 7.70
CA ALA A 258 12.54 -8.83 7.64
C ALA A 258 13.96 -9.39 7.52
N LEU A 259 14.86 -8.70 6.81
CA LEU A 259 16.24 -9.16 6.60
C LEU A 259 17.17 -8.92 7.78
N ASN A 260 16.99 -7.84 8.56
CA ASN A 260 17.99 -7.46 9.56
C ASN A 260 17.46 -7.25 10.99
N LEU A 261 16.18 -6.92 11.20
CA LEU A 261 15.71 -6.51 12.52
C LEU A 261 15.79 -7.64 13.57
N TYR A 262 15.32 -8.86 13.21
CA TYR A 262 15.42 -9.99 14.13
C TYR A 262 16.89 -10.32 14.46
N ALA A 263 17.74 -10.38 13.44
CA ALA A 263 19.17 -10.65 13.64
C ALA A 263 19.83 -9.63 14.56
N LEU A 264 19.47 -8.33 14.45
CA LEU A 264 19.98 -7.27 15.32
C LEU A 264 19.46 -7.39 16.76
N LEU A 265 18.19 -7.76 16.96
CA LEU A 265 17.61 -7.96 18.29
C LEU A 265 18.22 -9.18 18.99
N SER A 266 18.52 -10.26 18.26
CA SER A 266 19.06 -11.50 18.81
C SER A 266 20.52 -11.40 19.32
N TYR A 267 21.25 -10.32 18.99
CA TYR A 267 22.58 -10.07 19.57
C TYR A 267 22.55 -9.76 21.08
N GLY A 268 21.46 -9.19 21.58
CA GLY A 268 21.35 -8.77 22.98
C GLY A 268 20.27 -9.49 23.79
N LEU A 269 19.43 -10.30 23.15
CA LEU A 269 18.25 -10.91 23.75
C LEU A 269 18.21 -12.42 23.51
N ALA A 270 17.48 -13.14 24.37
CA ALA A 270 17.18 -14.55 24.13
C ALA A 270 16.35 -14.71 22.83
N ASP A 271 16.54 -15.83 22.13
CA ASP A 271 15.93 -16.12 20.82
C ASP A 271 14.40 -15.90 20.83
N GLU A 272 13.71 -16.46 21.81
CA GLU A 272 12.25 -16.37 21.91
C GLU A 272 11.79 -14.92 22.15
N GLU A 273 12.50 -14.17 22.98
CA GLU A 273 12.19 -12.77 23.28
C GLU A 273 12.44 -11.87 22.06
N ALA A 274 13.52 -12.08 21.32
CA ALA A 274 13.78 -11.36 20.08
C ALA A 274 12.69 -11.61 19.03
N LYS A 275 12.19 -12.85 18.89
CA LYS A 275 11.06 -13.20 18.02
C LYS A 275 9.78 -12.53 18.48
N ARG A 276 9.50 -12.53 19.78
CA ARG A 276 8.33 -11.91 20.38
C ARG A 276 8.32 -10.39 20.12
N LEU A 277 9.42 -9.70 20.42
CA LEU A 277 9.54 -8.25 20.20
C LEU A 277 9.43 -7.87 18.73
N LYS A 278 10.03 -8.67 17.84
CA LYS A 278 9.87 -8.48 16.39
C LYS A 278 8.40 -8.66 15.97
N GLY A 279 7.70 -9.63 16.52
CA GLY A 279 6.26 -9.84 16.27
C GLY A 279 5.42 -8.66 16.77
N ILE A 280 5.74 -8.09 17.94
CA ILE A 280 5.10 -6.89 18.48
C ILE A 280 5.34 -5.69 17.55
N TYR A 281 6.57 -5.47 17.11
CA TYR A 281 6.88 -4.42 16.12
C TYR A 281 6.06 -4.59 14.83
N ASP A 282 5.92 -5.80 14.34
CA ASP A 282 5.18 -6.11 13.11
C ASP A 282 3.68 -5.82 13.20
N ARG A 283 3.10 -5.69 14.42
CA ARG A 283 1.71 -5.23 14.63
C ARG A 283 1.48 -3.83 14.05
N GLY A 284 2.53 -3.02 13.90
CA GLY A 284 2.47 -1.70 13.26
C GLY A 284 2.17 -1.75 11.76
N GLN A 285 2.52 -2.82 11.07
CA GLN A 285 2.34 -2.93 9.61
C GLN A 285 0.88 -2.80 9.15
N PRO A 286 -0.11 -3.54 9.74
CA PRO A 286 -1.52 -3.33 9.41
C PRO A 286 -2.01 -1.91 9.76
N LEU A 287 -1.50 -1.28 10.81
CA LEU A 287 -1.88 0.07 11.21
C LEU A 287 -1.44 1.11 10.18
N ILE A 288 -0.18 1.04 9.70
CA ILE A 288 0.28 1.89 8.57
C ILE A 288 -0.56 1.65 7.32
N GLN A 289 -0.83 0.39 6.99
CA GLN A 289 -1.59 0.05 5.80
C GLN A 289 -2.98 0.65 5.84
N LEU A 290 -3.68 0.61 6.97
CA LEU A 290 -4.98 1.25 7.17
C LEU A 290 -4.88 2.78 7.14
N GLY A 291 -3.90 3.35 7.83
CA GLY A 291 -3.69 4.79 7.88
C GLY A 291 -3.36 5.42 6.51
N THR A 292 -2.71 4.67 5.64
CA THR A 292 -2.29 5.17 4.32
C THR A 292 -3.21 4.78 3.17
N VAL A 293 -4.25 3.95 3.40
CA VAL A 293 -5.11 3.40 2.33
C VAL A 293 -5.75 4.49 1.46
N PHE A 294 -6.21 5.57 2.07
CA PHE A 294 -6.82 6.69 1.34
C PHE A 294 -5.77 7.48 0.55
N ALA A 295 -4.60 7.76 1.14
CA ALA A 295 -3.52 8.47 0.44
C ALA A 295 -3.04 7.70 -0.79
N VAL A 296 -2.87 6.38 -0.67
CA VAL A 296 -2.49 5.50 -1.79
C VAL A 296 -3.57 5.47 -2.87
N SER A 297 -4.84 5.49 -2.49
CA SER A 297 -5.96 5.48 -3.45
C SER A 297 -6.06 6.79 -4.23
N ILE A 298 -5.85 7.92 -3.55
CA ILE A 298 -5.76 9.23 -4.18
C ILE A 298 -4.56 9.28 -5.14
N ALA A 299 -3.40 8.84 -4.70
CA ALA A 299 -2.20 8.76 -5.52
C ALA A 299 -2.44 7.98 -6.82
N ALA A 300 -3.09 6.82 -6.74
CA ALA A 300 -3.41 6.01 -7.91
C ALA A 300 -4.33 6.73 -8.92
N SER A 301 -5.29 7.50 -8.44
CA SER A 301 -6.21 8.28 -9.29
C SER A 301 -5.55 9.50 -9.95
N LEU A 302 -4.48 10.02 -9.36
CA LEU A 302 -3.77 11.21 -9.86
C LEU A 302 -2.93 10.94 -11.10
N VAL A 303 -2.32 9.76 -11.22
CA VAL A 303 -1.39 9.44 -12.30
C VAL A 303 -1.98 9.69 -13.70
N PRO A 304 -3.17 9.17 -14.07
CA PRO A 304 -3.75 9.42 -15.38
C PRO A 304 -4.15 10.88 -15.58
N TYR A 305 -4.63 11.54 -14.51
CA TYR A 305 -5.03 12.94 -14.55
C TYR A 305 -3.84 13.86 -14.85
N ILE A 306 -2.73 13.67 -14.14
CA ILE A 306 -1.51 14.46 -14.33
C ILE A 306 -0.90 14.18 -15.70
N SER A 307 -0.90 12.92 -16.15
CA SER A 307 -0.41 12.56 -17.47
C SER A 307 -1.19 13.26 -18.59
N LYS A 308 -2.51 13.43 -18.43
CA LYS A 308 -3.35 14.19 -19.37
C LYS A 308 -3.02 15.67 -19.35
N ALA A 309 -2.98 16.30 -18.16
CA ALA A 309 -2.68 17.72 -18.02
C ALA A 309 -1.31 18.12 -18.59
N VAL A 310 -0.31 17.24 -18.44
CA VAL A 310 1.02 17.44 -19.03
C VAL A 310 0.97 17.35 -20.55
N LYS A 311 0.22 16.40 -21.15
CA LYS A 311 0.06 16.27 -22.60
C LYS A 311 -0.67 17.46 -23.22
N GLU A 312 -1.66 18.01 -22.53
CA GLU A 312 -2.45 19.17 -22.97
C GLU A 312 -1.75 20.52 -22.67
N ASN A 313 -0.57 20.49 -22.04
CA ASN A 313 0.23 21.67 -21.69
C ASN A 313 -0.46 22.65 -20.73
N GLU A 314 -1.44 22.17 -19.94
CA GLU A 314 -2.23 22.95 -18.98
C GLU A 314 -1.49 23.13 -17.64
N MET A 315 -0.41 23.91 -17.63
CA MET A 315 0.49 24.04 -16.47
C MET A 315 -0.16 24.70 -15.24
N SER A 316 -1.13 25.57 -15.40
CA SER A 316 -1.85 26.20 -14.28
C SER A 316 -2.72 25.17 -13.54
N LEU A 317 -3.51 24.39 -14.28
CA LEU A 317 -4.36 23.32 -13.77
C LEU A 317 -3.51 22.20 -13.15
N LEU A 318 -2.37 21.86 -13.78
CA LEU A 318 -1.42 20.91 -13.25
C LEU A 318 -0.93 21.29 -11.85
N LYS A 319 -0.44 22.54 -11.66
CA LYS A 319 0.06 23.02 -10.37
C LYS A 319 -1.03 23.07 -9.30
N GLU A 320 -2.24 23.46 -9.65
CA GLU A 320 -3.39 23.47 -8.76
C GLU A 320 -3.71 22.05 -8.25
N LYS A 321 -3.84 21.09 -9.16
CA LYS A 321 -4.17 19.70 -8.80
C LYS A 321 -3.07 19.01 -8.00
N ILE A 322 -1.79 19.29 -8.30
CA ILE A 322 -0.66 18.81 -7.49
C ILE A 322 -0.79 19.35 -6.07
N THR A 323 -1.02 20.66 -5.92
CA THR A 323 -1.13 21.31 -4.62
C THR A 323 -2.30 20.76 -3.82
N SER A 324 -3.49 20.65 -4.41
CA SER A 324 -4.69 20.12 -3.75
C SER A 324 -4.51 18.66 -3.31
N SER A 325 -3.85 17.86 -4.13
CA SER A 325 -3.60 16.44 -3.81
C SER A 325 -2.57 16.27 -2.69
N LEU A 326 -1.51 17.07 -2.69
CA LEU A 326 -0.54 17.08 -1.59
C LEU A 326 -1.16 17.61 -0.29
N LYS A 327 -1.98 18.66 -0.34
CA LYS A 327 -2.76 19.14 0.82
C LYS A 327 -3.65 18.04 1.39
N LEU A 328 -4.37 17.32 0.52
CA LEU A 328 -5.25 16.23 0.95
C LEU A 328 -4.46 15.10 1.62
N SER A 329 -3.30 14.73 1.05
CA SER A 329 -2.42 13.72 1.65
C SER A 329 -1.81 14.18 2.98
N LEU A 330 -1.48 15.47 3.11
CA LEU A 330 -1.04 16.08 4.37
C LEU A 330 -2.15 15.99 5.43
N VAL A 331 -3.39 16.35 5.08
CA VAL A 331 -4.55 16.29 5.99
C VAL A 331 -4.79 14.86 6.46
N ILE A 332 -4.88 13.91 5.52
CA ILE A 332 -5.13 12.49 5.85
C ILE A 332 -3.97 11.93 6.69
N GLY A 333 -2.74 12.16 6.25
CA GLY A 333 -1.55 11.67 6.95
C GLY A 333 -1.41 12.24 8.36
N THR A 334 -1.66 13.54 8.56
CA THR A 334 -1.60 14.18 9.88
C THR A 334 -2.72 13.68 10.78
N GLY A 335 -3.96 13.67 10.30
CA GLY A 335 -5.11 13.23 11.09
C GLY A 335 -5.00 11.75 11.50
N ALA A 336 -4.60 10.87 10.57
CA ALA A 336 -4.43 9.46 10.86
C ALA A 336 -3.24 9.19 11.79
N SER A 337 -2.10 9.85 11.58
CA SER A 337 -0.90 9.70 12.42
C SER A 337 -1.15 10.21 13.84
N ALA A 338 -1.56 11.47 13.99
CA ALA A 338 -1.79 12.08 15.29
C ALA A 338 -2.93 11.38 16.06
N GLY A 339 -4.03 11.05 15.38
CA GLY A 339 -5.14 10.31 15.97
C GLY A 339 -4.70 8.95 16.49
N LEU A 340 -3.99 8.16 15.66
CA LEU A 340 -3.55 6.83 16.05
C LEU A 340 -2.53 6.86 17.19
N ILE A 341 -1.61 7.83 17.21
CA ILE A 341 -0.66 8.00 18.33
C ILE A 341 -1.39 8.18 19.66
N CYS A 342 -2.44 9.00 19.69
CA CYS A 342 -3.18 9.28 20.92
C CYS A 342 -3.95 8.04 21.43
N ILE A 343 -4.57 7.27 20.52
CA ILE A 343 -5.46 6.17 20.90
C ILE A 343 -4.79 4.79 20.84
N LEU A 344 -3.46 4.74 20.68
CA LEU A 344 -2.79 3.48 20.35
C LEU A 344 -2.84 2.45 21.49
N GLU A 345 -2.83 2.88 22.73
CA GLU A 345 -2.92 1.97 23.88
C GLU A 345 -4.24 1.19 23.90
N PRO A 346 -5.44 1.82 23.90
CA PRO A 346 -6.69 1.08 23.81
C PRO A 346 -6.84 0.32 22.49
N VAL A 347 -6.28 0.81 21.36
CA VAL A 347 -6.27 0.08 20.09
C VAL A 347 -5.43 -1.19 20.19
N ASN A 348 -4.26 -1.14 20.82
CA ASN A 348 -3.38 -2.29 20.99
C ASN A 348 -4.07 -3.36 21.85
N MET A 349 -4.70 -2.95 22.98
CA MET A 349 -5.50 -3.82 23.82
C MET A 349 -6.70 -4.43 23.07
N MET A 350 -7.43 -3.63 22.29
CA MET A 350 -8.56 -4.10 21.49
C MET A 350 -8.14 -5.15 20.46
N LEU A 351 -7.07 -4.89 19.72
CA LEU A 351 -6.64 -5.72 18.60
C LEU A 351 -5.83 -6.94 19.06
N PHE A 352 -4.86 -6.74 19.96
CA PHE A 352 -3.83 -7.73 20.32
C PHE A 352 -3.89 -8.23 21.77
N ARG A 353 -4.88 -7.79 22.55
CA ARG A 353 -5.16 -8.23 23.93
C ARG A 353 -4.11 -7.85 24.97
N ASN A 354 -3.17 -7.01 24.64
CA ASN A 354 -2.18 -6.45 25.56
C ASN A 354 -1.75 -5.06 25.07
N THR A 355 -0.97 -4.34 25.87
CA THR A 355 -0.46 -3.00 25.59
C THR A 355 1.02 -2.99 25.27
N GLU A 356 1.64 -4.16 25.07
CA GLU A 356 3.08 -4.26 24.82
C GLU A 356 3.49 -3.58 23.52
N GLY A 357 4.65 -2.92 23.55
CA GLY A 357 5.21 -2.21 22.42
C GLY A 357 4.45 -0.94 22.01
N THR A 358 3.51 -0.43 22.84
CA THR A 358 2.74 0.77 22.52
C THR A 358 3.64 1.95 22.16
N ALA A 359 4.75 2.21 22.89
CA ALA A 359 5.69 3.28 22.57
C ALA A 359 6.32 3.12 21.17
N ALA A 360 6.80 1.93 20.86
CA ALA A 360 7.35 1.63 19.54
C ALA A 360 6.32 1.82 18.41
N LEU A 361 5.07 1.37 18.64
CA LEU A 361 3.99 1.51 17.67
C LEU A 361 3.50 2.97 17.53
N GLN A 362 3.58 3.78 18.58
CA GLN A 362 3.32 5.24 18.52
C GLN A 362 4.33 5.95 17.63
N ILE A 363 5.63 5.68 17.84
CA ILE A 363 6.70 6.19 16.96
C ILE A 363 6.44 5.70 15.51
N PHE A 364 6.15 4.43 15.35
CA PHE A 364 5.89 3.82 14.03
C PHE A 364 4.70 4.50 13.31
N SER A 365 3.66 4.91 14.05
CA SER A 365 2.49 5.59 13.50
C SER A 365 2.80 6.96 12.88
N CYS A 366 3.91 7.62 13.30
CA CYS A 366 4.39 8.83 12.64
C CYS A 366 4.74 8.60 11.16
N SER A 367 5.09 7.37 10.79
CA SER A 367 5.40 7.01 9.40
C SER A 367 4.21 7.16 8.45
N ILE A 368 2.96 7.10 8.95
CA ILE A 368 1.74 7.30 8.15
C ILE A 368 1.75 8.67 7.48
N PHE A 369 2.16 9.71 8.21
CA PHE A 369 2.29 11.06 7.68
C PHE A 369 3.27 11.13 6.50
N PHE A 370 4.50 10.66 6.71
CA PHE A 370 5.52 10.71 5.67
C PHE A 370 5.22 9.79 4.49
N THR A 371 4.66 8.61 4.75
CA THR A 371 4.26 7.67 3.69
C THR A 371 3.18 8.25 2.79
N SER A 372 2.18 8.94 3.37
CA SER A 372 1.11 9.58 2.61
C SER A 372 1.66 10.62 1.64
N ILE A 373 2.63 11.43 2.07
CA ILE A 373 3.32 12.42 1.24
C ILE A 373 4.18 11.72 0.19
N ALA A 374 4.98 10.72 0.59
CA ALA A 374 5.91 10.02 -0.29
C ALA A 374 5.20 9.39 -1.48
N VAL A 375 4.09 8.66 -1.22
CA VAL A 375 3.31 7.96 -2.25
C VAL A 375 2.62 8.96 -3.19
N THR A 376 2.04 10.04 -2.66
CA THR A 376 1.38 11.07 -3.48
C THR A 376 2.37 11.83 -4.33
N ALA A 377 3.51 12.27 -3.78
CA ALA A 377 4.53 12.97 -4.53
C ALA A 377 5.17 12.06 -5.61
N ALA A 378 5.38 10.78 -5.31
CA ALA A 378 5.84 9.80 -6.30
C ALA A 378 4.84 9.62 -7.44
N ALA A 379 3.54 9.51 -7.16
CA ALA A 379 2.48 9.39 -8.17
C ALA A 379 2.42 10.63 -9.08
N VAL A 380 2.58 11.83 -8.52
CA VAL A 380 2.67 13.08 -9.29
C VAL A 380 3.85 13.05 -10.27
N LEU A 381 5.04 12.68 -9.78
CA LEU A 381 6.24 12.58 -10.61
C LEU A 381 6.08 11.53 -11.72
N GLN A 382 5.52 10.37 -11.40
CA GLN A 382 5.24 9.29 -12.37
C GLN A 382 4.24 9.73 -13.44
N GLY A 383 3.12 10.37 -13.03
CA GLY A 383 2.12 10.91 -13.94
C GLY A 383 2.68 11.94 -14.90
N ALA A 384 3.65 12.72 -14.43
CA ALA A 384 4.38 13.70 -15.24
C ALA A 384 5.53 13.10 -16.08
N GLY A 385 5.63 11.78 -16.19
CA GLY A 385 6.64 11.07 -16.98
C GLY A 385 7.99 10.89 -16.31
N ASN A 386 8.20 11.42 -15.10
CA ASN A 386 9.44 11.22 -14.36
C ASN A 386 9.31 10.00 -13.44
N THR A 387 9.53 8.81 -14.00
CA THR A 387 9.43 7.55 -13.26
C THR A 387 10.72 7.15 -12.54
N VAL A 388 11.87 7.68 -12.99
CA VAL A 388 13.20 7.32 -12.47
C VAL A 388 13.43 7.90 -11.08
N PHE A 389 13.09 9.17 -10.86
CA PHE A 389 13.40 9.84 -9.60
C PHE A 389 12.67 9.23 -8.38
N PRO A 390 11.37 8.90 -8.45
CA PRO A 390 10.72 8.16 -7.37
C PRO A 390 11.38 6.82 -7.05
N ALA A 391 11.90 6.09 -8.06
CA ALA A 391 12.63 4.84 -7.81
C ALA A 391 13.96 5.10 -7.06
N ILE A 392 14.71 6.15 -7.44
CA ILE A 392 15.93 6.56 -6.73
C ILE A 392 15.61 6.94 -5.28
N SER A 393 14.53 7.70 -5.04
CA SER A 393 14.14 8.07 -3.68
C SER A 393 13.79 6.85 -2.81
N VAL A 394 13.16 5.83 -3.39
CA VAL A 394 12.90 4.55 -2.70
C VAL A 394 14.21 3.85 -2.35
N CYS A 395 15.16 3.75 -3.28
CA CYS A 395 16.48 3.16 -3.00
C CYS A 395 17.22 3.91 -1.87
N ALA A 396 17.15 5.24 -1.86
CA ALA A 396 17.70 6.05 -0.77
C ALA A 396 17.01 5.77 0.57
N GLY A 397 15.67 5.60 0.58
CA GLY A 397 14.91 5.21 1.76
C GLY A 397 15.30 3.83 2.29
N ILE A 398 15.49 2.85 1.40
CA ILE A 398 15.96 1.50 1.76
C ILE A 398 17.35 1.55 2.40
N ALA A 399 18.28 2.27 1.79
CA ALA A 399 19.63 2.45 2.31
C ALA A 399 19.62 3.14 3.69
N ALA A 400 18.84 4.21 3.84
CA ALA A 400 18.64 4.89 5.12
C ALA A 400 18.08 3.94 6.18
N LYS A 401 17.04 3.15 5.83
CA LYS A 401 16.43 2.17 6.74
C LYS A 401 17.44 1.13 7.22
N TRP A 402 18.24 0.60 6.29
CA TRP A 402 19.25 -0.40 6.60
C TRP A 402 20.29 0.14 7.58
N ILE A 403 20.85 1.31 7.28
CA ILE A 403 21.88 1.96 8.12
C ILE A 403 21.29 2.30 9.49
N LEU A 404 20.11 2.92 9.53
CA LEU A 404 19.49 3.34 10.78
C LEU A 404 19.08 2.16 11.65
N ASN A 405 18.59 1.05 11.09
CA ASN A 405 18.35 -0.17 11.86
C ASN A 405 19.65 -0.65 12.52
N SER A 406 20.76 -0.72 11.76
CA SER A 406 22.05 -1.19 12.28
C SER A 406 22.60 -0.31 13.42
N VAL A 407 22.24 0.98 13.45
CA VAL A 407 22.71 1.93 14.49
C VAL A 407 21.74 2.01 15.66
N LEU A 408 20.43 2.08 15.39
CA LEU A 408 19.42 2.38 16.42
C LEU A 408 18.88 1.13 17.13
N VAL A 409 18.80 0.00 16.45
CA VAL A 409 18.22 -1.22 17.06
C VAL A 409 19.08 -1.76 18.21
N PRO A 410 20.42 -1.82 18.13
CA PRO A 410 21.22 -2.30 19.25
C PRO A 410 21.09 -1.46 20.53
N SER A 411 20.78 -0.18 20.41
CA SER A 411 20.64 0.74 21.56
C SER A 411 19.20 0.96 22.05
N CYS A 412 18.23 0.95 21.11
CA CYS A 412 16.83 1.33 21.37
C CYS A 412 15.82 0.22 20.99
N GLY A 413 16.27 -1.01 20.68
CA GLY A 413 15.37 -2.12 20.36
C GLY A 413 14.36 -1.81 19.25
N ILE A 414 13.11 -2.17 19.48
CA ILE A 414 11.99 -1.96 18.52
C ILE A 414 11.59 -0.49 18.34
N GLU A 415 11.82 0.36 19.34
CA GLU A 415 11.64 1.82 19.22
C GLU A 415 12.64 2.40 18.22
N GLY A 416 13.90 1.93 18.25
CA GLY A 416 14.93 2.27 17.27
C GLY A 416 14.55 1.88 15.85
N ALA A 417 13.98 0.68 15.66
CA ALA A 417 13.46 0.23 14.38
C ALA A 417 12.29 1.08 13.88
N SER A 418 11.39 1.49 14.79
CA SER A 418 10.28 2.38 14.48
C SER A 418 10.74 3.74 14.01
N LEU A 419 11.71 4.34 14.73
CA LEU A 419 12.32 5.62 14.35
C LEU A 419 13.05 5.53 13.00
N ALA A 420 13.79 4.46 12.77
CA ALA A 420 14.43 4.19 11.47
C ALA A 420 13.42 4.15 10.32
N THR A 421 12.23 3.58 10.55
CA THR A 421 11.13 3.56 9.56
C THR A 421 10.62 4.97 9.27
N VAL A 422 10.37 5.76 10.31
CA VAL A 422 9.88 7.14 10.18
C VAL A 422 10.88 7.98 9.36
N ILE A 423 12.17 7.93 9.72
CA ILE A 423 13.22 8.70 9.03
C ILE A 423 13.36 8.23 7.57
N SER A 424 13.25 6.93 7.31
CA SER A 424 13.32 6.40 5.94
C SER A 424 12.18 6.90 5.06
N PHE A 425 10.93 6.87 5.53
CA PHE A 425 9.81 7.45 4.79
C PHE A 425 9.90 8.97 4.69
N ALA A 426 10.42 9.67 5.71
CA ALA A 426 10.68 11.09 5.66
C ALA A 426 11.71 11.44 4.57
N ALA A 427 12.77 10.66 4.43
CA ALA A 427 13.77 10.82 3.38
C ALA A 427 13.15 10.66 1.98
N VAL A 428 12.34 9.61 1.77
CA VAL A 428 11.63 9.40 0.48
C VAL A 428 10.68 10.56 0.18
N ALA A 429 9.88 10.98 1.17
CA ALA A 429 8.96 12.11 1.03
C ALA A 429 9.71 13.40 0.71
N GLY A 430 10.79 13.70 1.45
CA GLY A 430 11.61 14.89 1.28
C GLY A 430 12.26 14.96 -0.10
N LEU A 431 12.85 13.86 -0.57
CA LEU A 431 13.45 13.79 -1.92
C LEU A 431 12.40 14.01 -3.02
N ASN A 432 11.25 13.36 -2.94
CA ASN A 432 10.19 13.54 -3.93
C ASN A 432 9.63 14.97 -3.92
N LEU A 433 9.39 15.57 -2.73
CA LEU A 433 8.98 16.96 -2.60
C LEU A 433 10.04 17.95 -3.13
N PHE A 434 11.31 17.71 -2.82
CA PHE A 434 12.42 18.50 -3.34
C PHE A 434 12.43 18.50 -4.88
N ARG A 435 12.18 17.35 -5.50
CA ARG A 435 12.09 17.26 -6.96
C ARG A 435 10.91 18.04 -7.54
N LEU A 436 9.76 18.00 -6.87
CA LEU A 436 8.59 18.81 -7.26
C LEU A 436 8.87 20.30 -7.10
N TRP A 437 9.58 20.69 -6.04
CA TRP A 437 10.00 22.08 -5.82
C TRP A 437 10.96 22.57 -6.92
N GLN A 438 11.97 21.79 -7.27
CA GLN A 438 12.89 22.11 -8.38
C GLN A 438 12.14 22.36 -9.71
N LYS A 439 11.05 21.65 -9.95
CA LYS A 439 10.20 21.85 -11.15
C LYS A 439 9.26 23.07 -11.04
N GLY A 440 9.25 23.77 -9.93
CA GLY A 440 8.35 24.91 -9.71
C GLY A 440 6.86 24.50 -9.67
N TRP A 441 6.56 23.27 -9.26
CA TRP A 441 5.20 22.73 -9.23
C TRP A 441 4.53 22.86 -7.86
N LEU A 442 5.29 23.18 -6.82
CA LEU A 442 4.77 23.42 -5.49
C LEU A 442 4.32 24.88 -5.34
N LYS A 443 3.04 25.12 -5.14
CA LYS A 443 2.47 26.43 -4.78
C LYS A 443 1.99 26.39 -3.32
N ASN A 444 2.35 27.40 -2.54
CA ASN A 444 1.74 27.80 -1.24
C ASN A 444 1.24 26.67 -0.29
N LEU A 445 1.98 25.55 -0.20
CA LEU A 445 1.70 24.53 0.83
C LEU A 445 1.93 25.09 2.25
N ARG A 446 2.79 26.10 2.39
CA ARG A 446 3.21 26.66 3.67
C ARG A 446 2.06 27.27 4.46
N SER A 447 1.08 27.88 3.78
CA SER A 447 -0.09 28.48 4.43
C SER A 447 -1.03 27.46 5.07
N SER A 448 -0.98 26.19 4.64
CA SER A 448 -1.82 25.12 5.19
C SER A 448 -1.18 24.36 6.35
N ILE A 449 0.13 24.55 6.59
CA ILE A 449 0.86 23.78 7.63
C ILE A 449 0.42 24.18 9.03
N PHE A 450 0.36 25.49 9.34
CA PHE A 450 -0.01 25.96 10.67
C PHE A 450 -1.46 25.57 11.03
N PRO A 451 -2.47 25.82 10.17
CA PRO A 451 -3.83 25.35 10.44
C PRO A 451 -3.94 23.83 10.63
N LEU A 452 -3.14 23.06 9.90
CA LEU A 452 -3.14 21.61 10.00
C LEU A 452 -2.56 21.12 11.32
N LEU A 453 -1.42 21.67 11.73
CA LEU A 453 -0.77 21.32 13.01
C LEU A 453 -1.63 21.73 14.20
N SER A 454 -2.27 22.91 14.17
CA SER A 454 -3.16 23.36 15.24
C SER A 454 -4.44 22.50 15.32
N SER A 455 -4.99 22.07 14.18
CA SER A 455 -6.12 21.13 14.16
C SER A 455 -5.75 19.76 14.76
N ALA A 456 -4.55 19.26 14.44
CA ALA A 456 -4.06 18.00 15.00
C ALA A 456 -3.77 18.13 16.52
N LEU A 457 -3.18 19.24 16.96
CA LEU A 457 -2.92 19.50 18.37
C LEU A 457 -4.23 19.55 19.17
N LEU A 458 -5.25 20.30 18.68
CA LEU A 458 -6.54 20.38 19.37
C LEU A 458 -7.23 19.01 19.44
N MET A 459 -7.19 18.23 18.34
CA MET A 459 -7.69 16.85 18.32
C MET A 459 -6.96 16.02 19.38
N SER A 460 -5.62 16.11 19.46
CA SER A 460 -4.82 15.35 20.42
C SER A 460 -5.16 15.72 21.86
N VAL A 461 -5.35 17.01 22.17
CA VAL A 461 -5.75 17.49 23.51
C VAL A 461 -7.13 16.92 23.89
N VAL A 462 -8.10 16.97 22.98
CA VAL A 462 -9.44 16.42 23.24
C VAL A 462 -9.39 14.90 23.44
N LEU A 463 -8.62 14.19 22.62
CA LEU A 463 -8.45 12.73 22.77
C LEU A 463 -7.76 12.37 24.08
N PHE A 464 -6.71 13.11 24.47
CA PHE A 464 -6.03 12.89 25.74
C PHE A 464 -6.97 13.12 26.93
N ALA A 465 -7.74 14.20 26.93
CA ALA A 465 -8.74 14.47 27.97
C ALA A 465 -9.81 13.37 28.02
N TYR A 466 -10.33 12.94 26.87
CA TYR A 466 -11.29 11.86 26.76
C TYR A 466 -10.74 10.54 27.34
N LEU A 467 -9.55 10.12 26.92
CA LEU A 467 -8.91 8.89 27.38
C LEU A 467 -8.58 8.93 28.89
N SER A 468 -8.17 10.10 29.39
CA SER A 468 -7.95 10.29 30.84
C SER A 468 -9.23 10.14 31.66
N ILE A 469 -10.37 10.61 31.15
CA ILE A 469 -11.67 10.37 31.77
C ILE A 469 -12.02 8.88 31.74
N CYS A 470 -11.84 8.22 30.59
CA CYS A 470 -12.10 6.79 30.46
C CYS A 470 -11.25 5.97 31.44
N SER A 471 -9.97 6.26 31.59
CA SER A 471 -9.08 5.55 32.51
C SER A 471 -9.44 5.75 33.98
N MET A 472 -10.03 6.90 34.36
CA MET A 472 -10.58 7.12 35.71
C MET A 472 -11.86 6.34 35.97
N VAL A 473 -12.72 6.18 34.94
CA VAL A 473 -14.01 5.48 35.08
C VAL A 473 -13.83 3.96 34.98
N PHE A 474 -12.88 3.49 34.16
CA PHE A 474 -12.60 2.09 33.90
C PHE A 474 -11.12 1.76 34.13
N PRO A 475 -10.62 1.69 35.37
CA PRO A 475 -9.20 1.49 35.67
C PRO A 475 -8.64 0.16 35.13
N GLU A 476 -9.47 -0.88 35.06
CA GLU A 476 -9.12 -2.20 34.51
C GLU A 476 -9.92 -2.47 33.23
N ALA A 477 -9.63 -1.72 32.18
CA ALA A 477 -10.32 -1.85 30.92
C ALA A 477 -9.95 -3.17 30.22
N GLY A 478 -10.84 -4.15 30.26
CA GLY A 478 -10.74 -5.36 29.46
C GLY A 478 -10.94 -5.06 27.96
N ARG A 479 -10.67 -6.07 27.09
CA ARG A 479 -10.73 -5.93 25.62
C ARG A 479 -12.02 -5.27 25.09
N GLY A 480 -13.18 -5.58 25.70
CA GLY A 480 -14.48 -5.03 25.28
C GLY A 480 -14.58 -3.52 25.54
N ILE A 481 -14.13 -3.06 26.72
CA ILE A 481 -14.09 -1.64 27.08
C ILE A 481 -13.09 -0.91 26.17
N ALA A 482 -11.90 -1.46 25.97
CA ALA A 482 -10.90 -0.91 25.07
C ALA A 482 -11.41 -0.77 23.63
N ALA A 483 -12.28 -1.67 23.18
CA ALA A 483 -12.91 -1.56 21.86
C ALA A 483 -13.88 -0.37 21.79
N VAL A 484 -14.74 -0.19 22.79
CA VAL A 484 -15.66 0.95 22.86
C VAL A 484 -14.89 2.24 22.95
N GLU A 485 -13.88 2.30 23.81
CA GLU A 485 -12.99 3.43 24.00
C GLU A 485 -12.26 3.82 22.71
N SER A 486 -11.66 2.86 22.01
CA SER A 486 -10.97 3.10 20.75
C SER A 486 -11.91 3.62 19.66
N LEU A 487 -13.07 2.96 19.47
CA LEU A 487 -14.01 3.33 18.40
C LEU A 487 -14.67 4.69 18.66
N SER A 488 -15.03 4.98 19.91
CA SER A 488 -15.58 6.30 20.28
C SER A 488 -14.52 7.38 20.16
N ALA A 489 -13.28 7.11 20.57
CA ALA A 489 -12.15 8.04 20.39
C ALA A 489 -11.88 8.36 18.91
N VAL A 490 -11.96 7.36 18.02
CA VAL A 490 -11.87 7.58 16.56
C VAL A 490 -12.98 8.50 16.06
N ALA A 491 -14.22 8.29 16.51
CA ALA A 491 -15.35 9.12 16.12
C ALA A 491 -15.21 10.58 16.63
N ILE A 492 -14.85 10.75 17.92
CA ILE A 492 -14.63 12.06 18.55
C ILE A 492 -13.45 12.78 17.87
N GLY A 493 -12.29 12.12 17.77
CA GLY A 493 -11.09 12.69 17.17
C GLY A 493 -11.31 13.10 15.71
N GLY A 494 -11.95 12.23 14.92
CA GLY A 494 -12.30 12.52 13.54
C GLY A 494 -13.24 13.72 13.41
N ALA A 495 -14.28 13.80 14.25
CA ALA A 495 -15.21 14.92 14.26
C ALA A 495 -14.51 16.25 14.63
N VAL A 496 -13.68 16.24 15.68
CA VAL A 496 -12.91 17.42 16.11
C VAL A 496 -11.93 17.86 15.02
N PHE A 497 -11.18 16.94 14.45
CA PHE A 497 -10.20 17.23 13.39
C PHE A 497 -10.87 17.86 12.17
N ILE A 498 -11.95 17.25 11.67
CA ILE A 498 -12.72 17.78 10.52
C ILE A 498 -13.30 19.16 10.85
N TYR A 499 -13.84 19.33 12.06
CA TYR A 499 -14.40 20.62 12.51
C TYR A 499 -13.34 21.73 12.52
N CYS A 500 -12.17 21.46 13.09
CA CYS A 500 -11.05 22.42 13.15
C CYS A 500 -10.53 22.74 11.74
N MET A 501 -10.36 21.72 10.91
CA MET A 501 -9.92 21.85 9.52
C MET A 501 -10.83 22.77 8.70
N MET A 502 -12.15 22.66 8.91
CA MET A 502 -13.14 23.49 8.22
C MET A 502 -13.10 24.94 8.72
N ASN A 503 -12.95 25.16 10.03
CA ASN A 503 -12.88 26.50 10.61
C ASN A 503 -11.63 27.28 10.20
N MET A 504 -10.52 26.57 10.01
CA MET A 504 -9.23 27.17 9.64
C MET A 504 -9.04 27.34 8.13
N ASN A 505 -10.07 27.05 7.31
CA ASN A 505 -10.06 27.26 5.86
C ASN A 505 -8.85 26.62 5.15
N ILE A 506 -8.46 25.40 5.55
CA ILE A 506 -7.34 24.66 4.95
C ILE A 506 -7.55 24.44 3.45
N PHE A 507 -8.80 24.18 3.06
CA PHE A 507 -9.22 24.02 1.67
C PHE A 507 -10.05 25.21 1.19
N THR A 508 -9.83 25.62 -0.06
CA THR A 508 -10.74 26.52 -0.77
C THR A 508 -12.04 25.79 -1.13
N ASP A 509 -13.11 26.52 -1.43
CA ASP A 509 -14.40 25.90 -1.83
C ASP A 509 -14.26 25.08 -3.13
N GLU A 510 -13.37 25.48 -4.04
CA GLU A 510 -13.06 24.75 -5.27
C GLU A 510 -12.31 23.45 -4.98
N GLU A 511 -11.32 23.48 -4.09
CA GLU A 511 -10.59 22.31 -3.63
C GLU A 511 -11.52 21.31 -2.90
N LEU A 512 -12.44 21.80 -2.04
CA LEU A 512 -13.44 20.97 -1.37
C LEU A 512 -14.36 20.24 -2.37
N ASN A 513 -14.84 20.92 -3.40
CA ASN A 513 -15.70 20.29 -4.41
C ASN A 513 -14.99 19.20 -5.23
N SER A 514 -13.67 19.21 -5.30
CA SER A 514 -12.88 18.20 -6.01
C SER A 514 -12.59 16.94 -5.19
N VAL A 515 -12.89 16.93 -3.88
CA VAL A 515 -12.66 15.81 -2.95
C VAL A 515 -13.91 14.94 -2.81
N PRO A 516 -13.81 13.61 -2.70
CA PRO A 516 -14.94 12.74 -2.37
C PRO A 516 -15.65 13.24 -1.10
N PHE A 517 -17.00 13.37 -1.14
CA PHE A 517 -17.84 13.99 -0.10
C PHE A 517 -17.65 15.51 0.11
N GLY A 518 -16.78 16.18 -0.61
CA GLY A 518 -16.49 17.61 -0.46
C GLY A 518 -17.70 18.51 -0.72
N SER A 519 -18.61 18.12 -1.62
CA SER A 519 -19.86 18.84 -1.87
C SER A 519 -20.81 18.89 -0.65
N LYS A 520 -20.76 17.87 0.23
CA LYS A 520 -21.51 17.89 1.51
C LYS A 520 -20.81 18.80 2.52
N LEU A 521 -19.49 18.79 2.55
CA LEU A 521 -18.68 19.64 3.43
C LEU A 521 -18.77 21.12 3.04
N SER A 522 -18.76 21.45 1.75
CA SER A 522 -18.91 22.82 1.25
C SER A 522 -20.31 23.39 1.57
N LYS A 523 -21.37 22.57 1.47
CA LYS A 523 -22.73 22.96 1.89
C LYS A 523 -22.82 23.25 3.40
N PHE A 524 -22.13 22.46 4.21
CA PHE A 524 -22.09 22.66 5.66
C PHE A 524 -21.35 23.96 6.02
N LYS A 525 -20.22 24.25 5.36
CA LYS A 525 -19.47 25.50 5.51
C LYS A 525 -20.33 26.72 5.16
N ARG A 526 -20.98 26.73 4.00
CA ARG A 526 -21.87 27.83 3.53
C ARG A 526 -23.06 28.08 4.46
N ARG A 527 -23.73 27.03 4.95
CA ARG A 527 -24.82 27.16 5.92
C ARG A 527 -24.39 27.86 7.19
N ARG A 528 -23.15 27.61 7.63
CA ARG A 528 -22.61 28.22 8.83
C ARG A 528 -22.20 29.67 8.64
N GLU A 529 -21.65 30.02 7.49
CA GLU A 529 -21.35 31.43 7.13
C GLU A 529 -22.64 32.27 7.02
N GLN A 530 -23.74 31.63 6.64
CA GLN A 530 -25.08 32.28 6.62
C GLN A 530 -25.68 32.41 8.02
N ASN A 531 -25.47 31.48 8.93
CA ASN A 531 -26.02 31.50 10.29
C ASN A 531 -25.14 32.27 11.28
N GLY A 532 -23.90 32.61 10.93
CA GLY A 532 -22.95 33.40 11.74
C GLY A 532 -22.92 34.89 11.37
N ARG A 533 -23.73 35.31 10.41
CA ARG A 533 -24.06 36.71 10.10
C ARG A 533 -25.47 37.04 10.63
#